data_df934b132fb54abab7199886eb2562e0
#
_entry.id   df934b132fb54abab7199886eb2562e0
#
_cell.length_a   1.000
_cell.length_b   1.000
_cell.length_c   1.000
_cell.angle_alpha   90.00
_cell.angle_beta   90.00
_cell.angle_gamma   90.00
#
_symmetry.space_group_name_H-M   'P 1'
#
loop_
_entity.id
_entity.type
_entity.pdbx_description
1 polymer ?
#
loop_
_entity_poly.entity_id
_entity_poly.type
_entity_poly.pdbx_seq_one_letter_code
_entity_poly.pdbx_strand_id
1 'polypeptide(L)'
;MFARVVFLYDITYGETHFYYTNANKDVLYNNHLYLAIPIKHGDMDNNSDEVTKAKVELTITNQCDFIAEMINQYDVFLTDIKIMRYYLSTGDVETEFIGRLSTIEFSVKDAQCSFVNLLYDTQRYAMRMIYQRQCPFALYGEQCKVNKFEHETKTSAELWTRIDDFHLQFSGEIPAYTLGGIIVLPNKTPVFVRNVENNVVTTSRPVYESYMTNTDNPYVLIYKGCNRSIKMCNEVFANSENYGGFVKLPIDNPIKKNSLSNGAEKMQGNTLANYLKGQLK
;
A
#
# COMPACT_ATOMS: atom_id res chain seq x y z
N MET A 1 -28.71 -3.85 38.61
CA MET A 1 -27.46 -4.63 38.50
C MET A 1 -26.85 -4.25 37.16
N PHE A 2 -25.77 -3.49 37.17
CA PHE A 2 -25.17 -3.06 35.90
C PHE A 2 -24.52 -4.28 35.24
N ALA A 3 -24.94 -4.60 34.03
CA ALA A 3 -24.33 -5.68 33.25
C ALA A 3 -22.84 -5.33 33.02
N ARG A 4 -21.93 -6.18 33.50
CA ARG A 4 -20.52 -6.03 33.20
C ARG A 4 -20.31 -6.38 31.72
N VAL A 5 -20.00 -5.38 30.96
CA VAL A 5 -19.75 -5.49 29.50
C VAL A 5 -18.24 -5.45 29.27
N VAL A 6 -17.75 -6.31 28.42
CA VAL A 6 -16.38 -6.29 27.90
C VAL A 6 -16.41 -6.36 26.38
N PHE A 7 -15.35 -5.93 25.74
CA PHE A 7 -15.23 -6.01 24.28
C PHE A 7 -14.29 -7.14 23.87
N LEU A 8 -14.71 -7.87 22.85
CA LEU A 8 -13.93 -8.89 22.19
C LEU A 8 -13.51 -8.38 20.82
N TYR A 9 -12.23 -8.50 20.49
CA TYR A 9 -11.64 -8.07 19.25
C TYR A 9 -11.11 -9.30 18.51
N ASP A 10 -11.66 -9.56 17.34
CA ASP A 10 -11.18 -10.59 16.41
C ASP A 10 -10.49 -9.86 15.26
N ILE A 11 -9.18 -9.97 15.19
CA ILE A 11 -8.34 -9.33 14.16
C ILE A 11 -7.82 -10.43 13.23
N THR A 12 -8.13 -10.31 11.96
CA THR A 12 -7.67 -11.23 10.91
C THR A 12 -6.59 -10.54 10.07
N TYR A 13 -5.40 -11.11 10.03
CA TYR A 13 -4.27 -10.65 9.21
C TYR A 13 -3.86 -11.75 8.23
N GLY A 14 -4.26 -11.61 6.98
CA GLY A 14 -4.10 -12.69 6.00
C GLY A 14 -4.90 -13.93 6.41
N GLU A 15 -4.18 -15.01 6.75
CA GLU A 15 -4.77 -16.27 7.22
C GLU A 15 -4.69 -16.42 8.76
N THR A 16 -4.04 -15.50 9.44
CA THR A 16 -3.81 -15.56 10.89
C THR A 16 -4.88 -14.77 11.65
N HIS A 17 -5.39 -15.34 12.73
CA HIS A 17 -6.38 -14.72 13.60
C HIS A 17 -5.80 -14.40 14.97
N PHE A 18 -6.09 -13.20 15.46
CA PHE A 18 -5.71 -12.73 16.78
C PHE A 18 -6.96 -12.37 17.58
N TYR A 19 -7.07 -12.91 18.78
CA TYR A 19 -8.23 -12.75 19.65
C TYR A 19 -7.84 -12.00 20.91
N TYR A 20 -8.36 -10.79 21.08
CA TYR A 20 -8.04 -9.93 22.23
C TYR A 20 -9.29 -9.45 22.95
N THR A 21 -9.12 -9.07 24.21
CA THR A 21 -10.19 -8.46 25.01
C THR A 21 -9.64 -7.34 25.89
N ASN A 22 -10.49 -6.34 26.17
CA ASN A 22 -10.20 -5.29 27.15
C ASN A 22 -10.58 -5.69 28.58
N ALA A 23 -10.97 -6.94 28.81
CA ALA A 23 -11.25 -7.46 30.14
C ALA A 23 -9.97 -7.58 30.97
N ASN A 24 -10.11 -7.64 32.31
CA ASN A 24 -8.98 -7.86 33.22
C ASN A 24 -8.48 -9.32 33.25
N LYS A 25 -9.17 -10.23 32.57
CA LYS A 25 -8.85 -11.65 32.48
C LYS A 25 -9.21 -12.16 31.09
N ASP A 26 -8.54 -13.22 30.69
CA ASP A 26 -8.84 -13.91 29.42
C ASP A 26 -10.29 -14.42 29.42
N VAL A 27 -10.91 -14.32 28.25
CA VAL A 27 -12.30 -14.71 28.03
C VAL A 27 -12.35 -15.82 27.00
N LEU A 28 -12.98 -16.95 27.35
CA LEU A 28 -13.24 -18.02 26.39
C LEU A 28 -14.62 -17.78 25.76
N TYR A 29 -14.65 -17.58 24.45
CA TYR A 29 -15.89 -17.44 23.70
C TYR A 29 -15.78 -18.20 22.35
N ASN A 30 -16.82 -18.95 22.02
CA ASN A 30 -16.93 -19.73 20.78
C ASN A 30 -15.68 -20.60 20.48
N ASN A 31 -15.14 -21.25 21.53
CA ASN A 31 -13.95 -22.08 21.50
C ASN A 31 -12.62 -21.36 21.17
N HIS A 32 -12.61 -20.00 21.17
CA HIS A 32 -11.42 -19.16 21.05
C HIS A 32 -11.11 -18.46 22.37
N LEU A 33 -9.84 -18.46 22.74
CA LEU A 33 -9.36 -17.75 23.92
C LEU A 33 -8.99 -16.32 23.55
N TYR A 34 -9.74 -15.36 24.07
CA TYR A 34 -9.46 -13.93 23.92
C TYR A 34 -8.51 -13.49 25.01
N LEU A 35 -7.30 -13.12 24.64
CA LEU A 35 -6.25 -12.69 25.57
C LEU A 35 -6.53 -11.28 26.11
N ALA A 36 -6.39 -11.12 27.41
CA ALA A 36 -6.54 -9.84 28.09
C ALA A 36 -5.31 -8.97 27.86
N ILE A 37 -5.45 -7.91 27.07
CA ILE A 37 -4.36 -6.97 26.77
C ILE A 37 -4.85 -5.52 26.94
N PRO A 38 -3.92 -4.55 27.12
CA PRO A 38 -4.26 -3.13 27.04
C PRO A 38 -4.70 -2.75 25.63
N ILE A 39 -6.00 -2.79 25.40
CA ILE A 39 -6.64 -2.45 24.13
C ILE A 39 -7.86 -1.57 24.41
N LYS A 40 -8.05 -0.55 23.60
CA LYS A 40 -9.18 0.35 23.70
C LYS A 40 -9.53 0.90 22.32
N HIS A 41 -10.81 1.03 22.05
CA HIS A 41 -11.32 1.72 20.85
C HIS A 41 -11.96 3.05 21.24
N GLY A 42 -11.98 3.98 20.28
CA GLY A 42 -12.72 5.23 20.38
C GLY A 42 -14.23 5.02 20.26
N ASP A 43 -14.99 6.09 20.38
CA ASP A 43 -16.44 6.03 20.21
C ASP A 43 -16.78 5.59 18.78
N MET A 44 -17.75 4.68 18.70
CA MET A 44 -18.31 4.23 17.42
C MET A 44 -19.48 5.17 17.10
N ASP A 45 -19.22 6.16 16.22
CA ASP A 45 -20.26 7.08 15.76
C ASP A 45 -21.27 6.36 14.86
N ASN A 46 -22.30 5.79 15.50
CA ASN A 46 -23.45 5.19 14.81
C ASN A 46 -24.53 6.22 14.40
N ASN A 47 -24.31 7.52 14.70
CA ASN A 47 -25.29 8.57 14.52
C ASN A 47 -25.19 9.37 13.21
N SER A 48 -24.27 9.04 12.32
CA SER A 48 -24.24 9.72 11.03
C SER A 48 -25.19 9.03 10.06
N ASP A 49 -26.01 9.81 9.35
CA ASP A 49 -26.80 9.35 8.18
C ASP A 49 -25.93 8.69 7.09
N GLU A 50 -24.60 8.69 7.28
CA GLU A 50 -23.60 8.05 6.45
C GLU A 50 -22.89 6.92 7.21
N VAL A 51 -23.55 5.79 7.41
CA VAL A 51 -22.98 4.54 7.95
C VAL A 51 -21.67 4.14 7.25
N THR A 52 -21.48 4.60 6.04
CA THR A 52 -20.31 4.34 5.21
C THR A 52 -19.04 5.07 5.66
N LYS A 53 -19.14 6.13 6.47
CA LYS A 53 -17.99 6.90 6.98
C LYS A 53 -17.56 6.53 8.40
N ALA A 54 -18.21 5.53 9.01
CA ALA A 54 -17.84 5.08 10.34
C ALA A 54 -16.38 4.62 10.38
N LYS A 55 -15.57 5.36 11.12
CA LYS A 55 -14.16 5.07 11.40
C LYS A 55 -14.00 4.77 12.86
N VAL A 56 -13.28 3.71 13.19
CA VAL A 56 -12.94 3.36 14.56
C VAL A 56 -11.45 3.43 14.75
N GLU A 57 -11.00 4.15 15.74
CA GLU A 57 -9.61 4.21 16.17
C GLU A 57 -9.38 3.22 17.31
N LEU A 58 -8.45 2.31 17.10
CA LEU A 58 -8.07 1.30 18.07
C LEU A 58 -6.66 1.59 18.56
N THR A 59 -6.50 1.74 19.87
CA THR A 59 -5.19 1.83 20.52
C THR A 59 -4.87 0.47 21.14
N ILE A 60 -3.75 -0.11 20.74
CA ILE A 60 -3.29 -1.43 21.17
C ILE A 60 -1.81 -1.37 21.58
N THR A 61 -1.41 -2.16 22.56
CA THR A 61 0.00 -2.22 23.00
C THR A 61 0.92 -2.80 21.91
N ASN A 62 2.13 -2.27 21.79
CA ASN A 62 3.14 -2.79 20.86
C ASN A 62 3.67 -4.19 21.24
N GLN A 63 3.36 -4.67 22.44
CA GLN A 63 3.82 -5.97 22.93
C GLN A 63 2.90 -7.14 22.55
N CYS A 64 1.86 -6.91 21.74
CA CYS A 64 0.97 -7.97 21.30
C CYS A 64 1.49 -8.65 20.02
N ASP A 65 1.12 -9.92 19.84
CA ASP A 65 1.56 -10.76 18.73
C ASP A 65 1.13 -10.19 17.38
N PHE A 66 -0.04 -9.59 17.28
CA PHE A 66 -0.53 -8.94 16.06
C PHE A 66 0.41 -7.84 15.57
N ILE A 67 0.85 -6.95 16.48
CA ILE A 67 1.77 -5.86 16.13
C ILE A 67 3.17 -6.41 15.81
N ALA A 68 3.63 -7.41 16.57
CA ALA A 68 4.91 -8.08 16.28
C ALA A 68 4.90 -8.73 14.91
N GLU A 69 3.81 -9.39 14.52
CA GLU A 69 3.62 -10.00 13.21
C GLU A 69 3.63 -8.92 12.11
N MET A 70 2.87 -7.84 12.29
CA MET A 70 2.84 -6.72 11.33
C MET A 70 4.19 -6.04 11.11
N ILE A 71 5.01 -5.93 12.17
CA ILE A 71 6.35 -5.33 12.05
C ILE A 71 7.31 -6.28 11.34
N ASN A 72 7.20 -7.58 11.59
CA ASN A 72 8.12 -8.59 11.07
C ASN A 72 7.75 -9.08 9.66
N GLN A 73 6.48 -8.99 9.27
CA GLN A 73 6.06 -9.38 7.93
C GLN A 73 6.13 -8.22 6.95
N TYR A 74 6.62 -8.53 5.75
CA TYR A 74 6.84 -7.56 4.68
C TYR A 74 5.72 -7.56 3.64
N ASP A 75 4.90 -8.58 3.63
CA ASP A 75 3.71 -8.64 2.79
C ASP A 75 2.57 -7.88 3.49
N VAL A 76 2.02 -6.91 2.78
CA VAL A 76 0.87 -6.16 3.28
C VAL A 76 -0.38 -6.99 3.04
N PHE A 77 -0.76 -7.80 4.01
CA PHE A 77 -2.03 -8.51 3.99
C PHE A 77 -3.19 -7.59 4.36
N LEU A 78 -4.36 -7.91 3.83
CA LEU A 78 -5.58 -7.26 4.27
C LEU A 78 -5.83 -7.60 5.74
N THR A 79 -6.06 -6.58 6.54
CA THR A 79 -6.32 -6.72 7.97
C THR A 79 -7.75 -6.31 8.24
N ASP A 80 -8.56 -7.25 8.64
CA ASP A 80 -9.95 -7.02 9.01
C ASP A 80 -10.13 -7.13 10.53
N ILE A 81 -11.05 -6.37 11.11
CA ILE A 81 -11.41 -6.43 12.53
C ILE A 81 -12.90 -6.63 12.70
N LYS A 82 -13.24 -7.44 13.69
CA LYS A 82 -14.60 -7.56 14.22
C LYS A 82 -14.58 -7.22 15.71
N ILE A 83 -15.33 -6.19 16.10
CA ILE A 83 -15.49 -5.75 17.48
C ILE A 83 -16.86 -6.21 17.97
N MET A 84 -16.85 -6.93 19.07
CA MET A 84 -18.05 -7.50 19.67
C MET A 84 -18.18 -7.07 21.12
N ARG A 85 -19.40 -6.73 21.52
CA ARG A 85 -19.79 -6.49 22.90
C ARG A 85 -20.20 -7.80 23.54
N TYR A 86 -19.54 -8.17 24.62
CA TYR A 86 -19.81 -9.39 25.36
C TYR A 86 -20.39 -9.07 26.74
N TYR A 87 -21.55 -9.60 27.03
CA TYR A 87 -22.24 -9.44 28.30
C TYR A 87 -21.87 -10.57 29.26
N LEU A 88 -20.99 -10.30 30.23
CA LEU A 88 -20.50 -11.31 31.18
C LEU A 88 -21.61 -11.96 32.04
N SER A 89 -22.77 -11.31 32.19
CA SER A 89 -23.88 -11.80 33.00
C SER A 89 -24.77 -12.82 32.29
N THR A 90 -24.95 -12.68 30.97
CA THR A 90 -25.84 -13.51 30.15
C THR A 90 -25.08 -14.41 29.20
N GLY A 91 -23.84 -14.06 28.86
CA GLY A 91 -23.05 -14.73 27.84
C GLY A 91 -23.41 -14.32 26.40
N ASP A 92 -24.30 -13.32 26.25
CA ASP A 92 -24.73 -12.83 24.97
C ASP A 92 -23.61 -12.00 24.29
N VAL A 93 -23.59 -12.04 22.97
CA VAL A 93 -22.62 -11.29 22.14
C VAL A 93 -23.35 -10.49 21.08
N GLU A 94 -22.98 -9.23 20.96
CA GLU A 94 -23.48 -8.29 19.96
C GLU A 94 -22.32 -7.76 19.11
N THR A 95 -22.41 -7.89 17.80
CA THR A 95 -21.38 -7.33 16.91
C THR A 95 -21.64 -5.84 16.73
N GLU A 96 -20.68 -5.00 17.11
CA GLU A 96 -20.80 -3.55 17.00
C GLU A 96 -20.15 -2.98 15.75
N PHE A 97 -19.00 -3.55 15.34
CA PHE A 97 -18.26 -3.01 14.23
C PHE A 97 -17.54 -4.13 13.45
N ILE A 98 -17.57 -4.00 12.13
CA ILE A 98 -16.74 -4.81 11.22
C ILE A 98 -16.07 -3.86 10.25
N GLY A 99 -14.74 -3.90 10.21
CA GLY A 99 -13.98 -2.94 9.41
C GLY A 99 -12.66 -3.49 8.93
N ARG A 100 -12.04 -2.70 8.07
CA ARG A 100 -10.72 -2.98 7.49
C ARG A 100 -9.73 -1.93 7.93
N LEU A 101 -8.51 -2.36 8.22
CA LEU A 101 -7.41 -1.47 8.58
C LEU A 101 -7.09 -0.52 7.40
N SER A 102 -7.10 0.77 7.70
CA SER A 102 -6.75 1.83 6.74
C SER A 102 -5.36 2.37 6.99
N THR A 103 -5.06 2.71 8.24
CA THR A 103 -3.75 3.25 8.65
C THR A 103 -3.34 2.70 9.99
N ILE A 104 -2.04 2.59 10.20
CA ILE A 104 -1.44 2.28 11.49
C ILE A 104 -0.31 3.28 11.78
N GLU A 105 -0.30 3.80 12.98
CA GLU A 105 0.73 4.72 13.48
C GLU A 105 1.36 4.11 14.73
N PHE A 106 2.67 3.93 14.68
CA PHE A 106 3.43 3.36 15.79
C PHE A 106 3.97 4.45 16.70
N SER A 107 3.69 4.34 17.99
CA SER A 107 4.30 5.13 19.05
C SER A 107 5.27 4.26 19.86
N VAL A 108 5.94 4.83 20.86
CA VAL A 108 6.94 4.09 21.66
C VAL A 108 6.33 2.91 22.42
N LYS A 109 5.10 3.02 22.89
CA LYS A 109 4.45 2.00 23.73
C LYS A 109 3.24 1.34 23.08
N ASP A 110 2.54 2.06 22.20
CA ASP A 110 1.27 1.68 21.65
C ASP A 110 1.26 1.89 20.14
N ALA A 111 0.39 1.17 19.44
CA ALA A 111 0.04 1.42 18.06
C ALA A 111 -1.39 1.94 17.96
N GLN A 112 -1.62 2.96 17.15
CA GLN A 112 -2.94 3.47 16.79
C GLN A 112 -3.33 2.92 15.43
N CYS A 113 -4.36 2.08 15.41
CA CYS A 113 -4.89 1.46 14.21
C CYS A 113 -6.23 2.13 13.85
N SER A 114 -6.34 2.63 12.63
CA SER A 114 -7.58 3.20 12.12
C SER A 114 -8.28 2.18 11.23
N PHE A 115 -9.49 1.79 11.60
CA PHE A 115 -10.32 0.88 10.83
C PHE A 115 -11.49 1.64 10.20
N VAL A 116 -11.76 1.35 8.94
CA VAL A 116 -12.92 1.87 8.20
C VAL A 116 -13.93 0.75 8.01
N ASN A 117 -15.22 1.10 8.05
CA ASN A 117 -16.29 0.14 7.83
C ASN A 117 -16.13 -0.55 6.47
N LEU A 118 -16.36 -1.87 6.40
CA LEU A 118 -16.31 -2.64 5.15
C LEU A 118 -17.25 -2.08 4.06
N LEU A 119 -18.35 -1.47 4.43
CA LEU A 119 -19.28 -0.82 3.48
C LEU A 119 -18.63 0.38 2.76
N TYR A 120 -17.59 0.99 3.33
CA TYR A 120 -16.82 2.04 2.67
C TYR A 120 -16.18 1.56 1.36
N ASP A 121 -15.79 0.31 1.31
CA ASP A 121 -15.17 -0.32 0.13
C ASP A 121 -16.16 -0.41 -1.05
N THR A 122 -17.48 -0.38 -0.80
CA THR A 122 -18.52 -0.40 -1.84
C THR A 122 -18.65 0.94 -2.57
N GLN A 123 -18.13 2.02 -2.00
CA GLN A 123 -18.13 3.36 -2.62
C GLN A 123 -16.97 3.59 -3.58
N ARG A 124 -16.17 2.57 -3.87
CA ARG A 124 -15.08 2.70 -4.85
C ARG A 124 -15.63 3.05 -6.22
N TYR A 125 -14.97 4.02 -6.86
CA TYR A 125 -15.30 4.37 -8.24
C TYR A 125 -15.22 3.14 -9.13
N ALA A 126 -16.29 2.90 -9.92
CA ALA A 126 -16.36 1.77 -10.84
C ALA A 126 -15.24 1.80 -11.90
N MET A 127 -14.78 3.00 -12.26
CA MET A 127 -13.70 3.20 -13.23
C MET A 127 -12.37 3.45 -12.49
N ARG A 128 -11.57 2.40 -12.39
CA ARG A 128 -10.22 2.48 -11.77
C ARG A 128 -9.12 2.85 -12.75
N MET A 129 -9.37 2.75 -14.05
CA MET A 129 -8.37 3.03 -15.08
C MET A 129 -8.44 4.49 -15.51
N ILE A 130 -7.33 5.18 -15.33
CA ILE A 130 -7.12 6.53 -15.83
C ILE A 130 -6.50 6.42 -17.22
N TYR A 131 -7.01 7.18 -18.18
CA TYR A 131 -6.39 7.31 -19.50
C TYR A 131 -5.06 8.07 -19.37
N GLN A 132 -3.96 7.33 -19.44
CA GLN A 132 -2.60 7.88 -19.35
C GLN A 132 -1.67 7.16 -20.33
N ARG A 133 -0.57 7.82 -20.72
CA ARG A 133 0.41 7.22 -21.64
C ARG A 133 1.20 6.10 -21.00
N GLN A 134 1.52 6.23 -19.73
CA GLN A 134 2.27 5.22 -19.00
C GLN A 134 1.35 4.06 -18.60
N CYS A 135 1.92 2.86 -18.54
CA CYS A 135 1.22 1.67 -18.09
C CYS A 135 0.82 1.83 -16.60
N PRO A 136 -0.46 1.69 -16.23
CA PRO A 136 -0.92 1.77 -14.84
C PRO A 136 -0.69 0.48 -14.06
N PHE A 137 -0.38 -0.62 -14.75
CA PHE A 137 -0.31 -1.95 -14.13
C PHE A 137 0.93 -2.10 -13.26
N ALA A 138 0.78 -2.83 -12.16
CA ALA A 138 1.92 -3.25 -11.35
C ALA A 138 2.76 -4.26 -12.14
N LEU A 139 4.07 -4.06 -12.14
CA LEU A 139 5.00 -5.01 -12.75
C LEU A 139 4.88 -6.36 -12.05
N TYR A 140 4.90 -7.44 -12.80
CA TYR A 140 4.71 -8.82 -12.33
C TYR A 140 3.33 -9.12 -11.73
N GLY A 141 2.37 -8.19 -11.80
CA GLY A 141 0.99 -8.38 -11.36
C GLY A 141 0.12 -9.08 -12.42
N GLU A 142 -1.09 -9.47 -12.02
CA GLU A 142 -2.06 -10.21 -12.86
C GLU A 142 -2.37 -9.52 -14.20
N GLN A 143 -2.40 -8.22 -14.24
CA GLN A 143 -2.70 -7.45 -15.46
C GLN A 143 -1.46 -7.31 -16.35
N CYS A 144 -0.27 -7.19 -15.76
CA CYS A 144 0.99 -7.13 -16.50
C CYS A 144 1.38 -8.47 -17.11
N LYS A 145 1.12 -9.58 -16.41
CA LYS A 145 1.37 -10.98 -16.81
C LYS A 145 2.83 -11.33 -17.11
N VAL A 146 3.79 -10.44 -16.86
CA VAL A 146 5.22 -10.77 -17.01
C VAL A 146 5.61 -11.76 -15.92
N ASN A 147 6.25 -12.85 -16.31
CA ASN A 147 6.76 -13.84 -15.36
C ASN A 147 8.04 -13.31 -14.68
N LYS A 148 7.98 -13.07 -13.37
CA LYS A 148 9.12 -12.52 -12.61
C LYS A 148 10.36 -13.41 -12.63
N PHE A 149 10.19 -14.73 -12.70
CA PHE A 149 11.30 -15.69 -12.65
C PHE A 149 12.16 -15.67 -13.93
N GLU A 150 11.63 -15.22 -15.06
CA GLU A 150 12.39 -15.06 -16.31
C GLU A 150 13.30 -13.82 -16.29
N HIS A 151 13.04 -12.91 -15.36
CA HIS A 151 13.76 -11.63 -15.23
C HIS A 151 14.49 -11.52 -13.89
N GLU A 152 14.77 -12.66 -13.26
CA GLU A 152 15.52 -12.79 -12.03
C GLU A 152 17.02 -12.85 -12.30
N THR A 153 17.78 -12.11 -11.51
CA THR A 153 19.23 -12.22 -11.43
C THR A 153 19.61 -12.57 -10.00
N LYS A 154 20.31 -13.67 -9.82
CA LYS A 154 20.74 -14.18 -8.52
C LYS A 154 22.18 -13.77 -8.25
N THR A 155 22.43 -13.12 -7.12
CA THR A 155 23.76 -12.67 -6.69
C THR A 155 24.08 -13.18 -5.30
N SER A 156 25.36 -13.36 -4.95
CA SER A 156 25.74 -13.71 -3.57
C SER A 156 25.49 -12.52 -2.64
N ALA A 157 25.00 -12.78 -1.43
CA ALA A 157 24.81 -11.76 -0.40
C ALA A 157 26.13 -11.11 0.03
N GLU A 158 27.26 -11.82 -0.04
CA GLU A 158 28.59 -11.32 0.30
C GLU A 158 29.05 -10.14 -0.57
N LEU A 159 28.49 -10.02 -1.78
CA LEU A 159 28.77 -8.91 -2.70
C LEU A 159 28.02 -7.62 -2.34
N TRP A 160 27.12 -7.71 -1.39
CA TRP A 160 26.28 -6.59 -0.95
C TRP A 160 26.74 -6.09 0.41
N THR A 161 27.01 -4.80 0.51
CA THR A 161 27.39 -4.14 1.76
C THR A 161 26.36 -3.06 2.08
N ARG A 162 25.83 -3.08 3.29
CA ARG A 162 24.95 -2.02 3.78
C ARG A 162 25.79 -0.78 4.11
N ILE A 163 25.48 0.36 3.50
CA ILE A 163 26.10 1.65 3.83
C ILE A 163 25.33 2.31 4.98
N ASP A 164 24.02 2.42 4.81
CA ASP A 164 23.08 2.94 5.80
C ASP A 164 21.70 2.27 5.65
N ASP A 165 20.68 2.79 6.31
CA ASP A 165 19.34 2.20 6.33
C ASP A 165 18.69 2.10 4.95
N PHE A 166 19.06 2.95 4.00
CA PHE A 166 18.44 3.02 2.68
C PHE A 166 19.40 2.72 1.53
N HIS A 167 20.70 2.57 1.80
CA HIS A 167 21.71 2.41 0.77
C HIS A 167 22.45 1.09 0.90
N LEU A 168 22.43 0.33 -0.19
CA LEU A 168 23.17 -0.92 -0.35
C LEU A 168 24.20 -0.76 -1.45
N GLN A 169 25.46 -1.06 -1.17
CA GLN A 169 26.53 -1.09 -2.18
C GLN A 169 26.70 -2.51 -2.70
N PHE A 170 26.79 -2.63 -4.01
CA PHE A 170 27.11 -3.87 -4.70
C PHE A 170 28.56 -3.84 -5.21
N SER A 171 29.35 -4.86 -4.87
CA SER A 171 30.75 -4.96 -5.26
C SER A 171 30.97 -5.39 -6.72
N GLY A 172 29.91 -5.79 -7.43
CA GLY A 172 29.92 -6.17 -8.83
C GLY A 172 29.28 -5.13 -9.75
N GLU A 173 29.02 -5.51 -10.97
CA GLU A 173 28.22 -4.70 -11.90
C GLU A 173 26.73 -4.93 -11.66
N ILE A 174 25.99 -3.85 -11.36
CA ILE A 174 24.55 -3.94 -11.14
C ILE A 174 23.86 -4.32 -12.45
N PRO A 175 23.00 -5.34 -12.45
CA PRO A 175 22.29 -5.76 -13.66
C PRO A 175 21.53 -4.61 -14.31
N ALA A 176 21.50 -4.59 -15.65
CA ALA A 176 20.72 -3.61 -16.38
C ALA A 176 19.24 -3.66 -15.98
N TYR A 177 18.60 -2.48 -15.94
CA TYR A 177 17.18 -2.34 -15.57
C TYR A 177 16.85 -2.69 -14.11
N THR A 178 17.79 -2.59 -13.18
CA THR A 178 17.53 -2.75 -11.74
C THR A 178 16.70 -1.59 -11.18
N LEU A 179 16.84 -0.38 -11.74
CA LEU A 179 16.06 0.80 -11.33
C LEU A 179 14.55 0.55 -11.49
N GLY A 180 13.78 0.83 -10.43
CA GLY A 180 12.34 0.55 -10.40
C GLY A 180 11.99 -0.93 -10.26
N GLY A 181 12.98 -1.78 -10.02
CA GLY A 181 12.84 -3.20 -9.77
C GLY A 181 12.68 -3.55 -8.29
N ILE A 182 12.75 -4.83 -8.03
CA ILE A 182 12.63 -5.39 -6.69
C ILE A 182 13.91 -6.17 -6.37
N ILE A 183 14.45 -5.94 -5.19
CA ILE A 183 15.52 -6.76 -4.63
C ILE A 183 14.92 -7.57 -3.47
N VAL A 184 15.13 -8.88 -3.48
CA VAL A 184 14.75 -9.75 -2.38
C VAL A 184 16.00 -10.10 -1.60
N LEU A 185 16.02 -9.69 -0.35
CA LEU A 185 17.15 -9.90 0.57
C LEU A 185 17.24 -11.36 1.06
N PRO A 186 18.36 -11.78 1.66
CA PRO A 186 18.53 -13.14 2.16
C PRO A 186 17.43 -13.63 3.10
N ASN A 187 16.88 -12.75 3.93
CA ASN A 187 15.76 -13.05 4.81
C ASN A 187 14.38 -13.10 4.10
N LYS A 188 14.38 -13.11 2.75
CA LYS A 188 13.20 -13.08 1.86
C LYS A 188 12.43 -11.75 1.85
N THR A 189 12.97 -10.68 2.42
CA THR A 189 12.34 -9.35 2.38
C THR A 189 12.44 -8.73 0.99
N PRO A 190 11.32 -8.37 0.33
CA PRO A 190 11.34 -7.61 -0.90
C PRO A 190 11.50 -6.12 -0.60
N VAL A 191 12.43 -5.46 -1.29
CA VAL A 191 12.61 -4.00 -1.26
C VAL A 191 12.59 -3.43 -2.68
N PHE A 192 11.89 -2.32 -2.88
CA PHE A 192 11.89 -1.62 -4.16
C PHE A 192 13.13 -0.76 -4.31
N VAL A 193 13.68 -0.73 -5.53
CA VAL A 193 14.82 0.09 -5.92
C VAL A 193 14.32 1.46 -6.39
N ARG A 194 14.66 2.50 -5.64
CA ARG A 194 14.34 3.89 -5.97
C ARG A 194 15.33 4.55 -6.89
N ASN A 195 16.62 4.27 -6.66
CA ASN A 195 17.71 4.84 -7.46
C ASN A 195 18.88 3.86 -7.53
N VAL A 196 19.70 4.01 -8.56
CA VAL A 196 20.94 3.25 -8.74
C VAL A 196 22.00 4.21 -9.26
N GLU A 197 23.03 4.47 -8.45
CA GLU A 197 24.17 5.34 -8.80
C GLU A 197 25.48 4.72 -8.32
N ASN A 198 26.49 4.65 -9.17
CA ASN A 198 27.84 4.18 -8.81
C ASN A 198 27.86 2.85 -8.03
N ASN A 199 27.08 1.88 -8.46
CA ASN A 199 26.88 0.58 -7.78
C ASN A 199 26.27 0.67 -6.36
N VAL A 200 25.66 1.81 -6.05
CA VAL A 200 24.86 1.99 -4.84
C VAL A 200 23.39 1.98 -5.22
N VAL A 201 22.63 1.14 -4.54
CA VAL A 201 21.19 1.00 -4.70
C VAL A 201 20.51 1.72 -3.54
N THR A 202 19.61 2.66 -3.85
CA THR A 202 18.74 3.29 -2.86
C THR A 202 17.43 2.53 -2.77
N THR A 203 17.07 2.07 -1.59
CA THR A 203 15.86 1.27 -1.34
C THR A 203 14.68 2.14 -0.91
N SER A 204 13.47 1.62 -1.07
CA SER A 204 12.22 2.31 -0.71
C SER A 204 11.90 2.25 0.79
N ARG A 205 12.48 1.31 1.51
CA ARG A 205 12.32 1.08 2.94
C ARG A 205 13.67 0.79 3.59
N PRO A 206 13.78 0.97 4.91
CA PRO A 206 15.01 0.66 5.62
C PRO A 206 15.39 -0.82 5.47
N VAL A 207 16.68 -1.06 5.32
CA VAL A 207 17.29 -2.39 5.32
C VAL A 207 18.15 -2.53 6.58
N TYR A 208 17.83 -3.49 7.41
CA TYR A 208 18.59 -3.75 8.63
C TYR A 208 19.66 -4.81 8.38
N GLU A 209 20.73 -4.80 9.18
CA GLU A 209 21.84 -5.77 9.07
C GLU A 209 21.34 -7.21 9.17
N SER A 210 20.38 -7.46 10.05
CA SER A 210 19.76 -8.78 10.21
C SER A 210 19.08 -9.33 8.96
N TYR A 211 18.75 -8.47 7.98
CA TYR A 211 18.14 -8.91 6.71
C TYR A 211 19.16 -9.45 5.73
N MET A 212 20.43 -9.06 5.89
CA MET A 212 21.54 -9.48 5.04
C MET A 212 22.16 -10.81 5.50
N THR A 213 21.93 -11.19 6.77
CA THR A 213 22.49 -12.39 7.38
C THR A 213 21.45 -13.49 7.45
N ASN A 214 21.48 -14.42 6.49
CA ASN A 214 20.69 -15.65 6.58
C ASN A 214 21.55 -16.81 6.08
N THR A 215 21.80 -17.79 6.95
CA THR A 215 22.59 -18.97 6.64
C THR A 215 21.90 -19.92 5.66
N ASP A 216 20.57 -19.93 5.64
CA ASP A 216 19.78 -20.81 4.78
C ASP A 216 19.64 -20.28 3.35
N ASN A 217 19.78 -18.97 3.18
CA ASN A 217 19.67 -18.33 1.88
C ASN A 217 20.75 -17.25 1.69
N PRO A 218 21.93 -17.60 1.19
CA PRO A 218 23.05 -16.66 1.03
C PRO A 218 22.94 -15.81 -0.25
N TYR A 219 21.77 -15.68 -0.82
CA TYR A 219 21.58 -15.01 -2.10
C TYR A 219 20.66 -13.80 -1.98
N VAL A 220 20.97 -12.79 -2.79
CA VAL A 220 20.11 -11.66 -3.10
C VAL A 220 19.56 -11.85 -4.49
N LEU A 221 18.23 -11.77 -4.63
CA LEU A 221 17.55 -11.88 -5.91
C LEU A 221 17.19 -10.50 -6.42
N ILE A 222 17.54 -10.20 -7.66
CA ILE A 222 17.26 -8.92 -8.29
C ILE A 222 16.28 -9.18 -9.44
N TYR A 223 15.12 -8.54 -9.38
CA TYR A 223 14.12 -8.54 -10.42
C TYR A 223 14.17 -7.23 -11.20
N LYS A 224 14.20 -7.32 -12.54
CA LYS A 224 14.23 -6.13 -13.40
C LYS A 224 13.07 -5.20 -13.12
N GLY A 225 13.34 -3.91 -13.13
CA GLY A 225 12.33 -2.86 -13.00
C GLY A 225 11.70 -2.46 -14.34
N CYS A 226 10.64 -1.69 -14.30
CA CYS A 226 9.93 -1.16 -15.44
C CYS A 226 9.65 0.34 -15.30
N ASN A 227 10.02 1.12 -16.31
CA ASN A 227 9.71 2.55 -16.37
C ASN A 227 8.30 2.87 -16.89
N ARG A 228 7.48 1.82 -17.08
CA ARG A 228 6.09 1.90 -17.55
C ARG A 228 5.91 2.45 -18.97
N SER A 229 7.01 2.51 -19.77
CA SER A 229 6.92 2.90 -21.18
C SER A 229 6.64 1.68 -22.07
N ILE A 230 5.96 1.92 -23.20
CA ILE A 230 5.72 0.87 -24.21
C ILE A 230 7.04 0.33 -24.79
N LYS A 231 8.07 1.18 -24.94
CA LYS A 231 9.37 0.80 -25.45
C LYS A 231 10.00 -0.26 -24.55
N MET A 232 10.07 0.00 -23.25
CA MET A 232 10.62 -0.96 -22.30
C MET A 232 9.78 -2.23 -22.18
N CYS A 233 8.46 -2.10 -22.22
CA CYS A 233 7.54 -3.23 -22.21
C CYS A 233 7.79 -4.18 -23.38
N ASN A 234 8.08 -3.63 -24.57
CA ASN A 234 8.37 -4.42 -25.77
C ASN A 234 9.81 -4.96 -25.79
N GLU A 235 10.82 -4.10 -25.57
CA GLU A 235 12.23 -4.46 -25.78
C GLU A 235 12.80 -5.35 -24.66
N VAL A 236 12.36 -5.14 -23.40
CA VAL A 236 12.92 -5.84 -22.23
C VAL A 236 12.07 -7.02 -21.82
N PHE A 237 10.75 -6.87 -21.91
CA PHE A 237 9.78 -7.85 -21.41
C PHE A 237 9.02 -8.59 -22.51
N ALA A 238 9.14 -8.19 -23.79
CA ALA A 238 8.41 -8.72 -24.94
C ALA A 238 6.89 -8.83 -24.68
N ASN A 239 6.31 -7.87 -23.92
CA ASN A 239 4.97 -7.95 -23.35
C ASN A 239 4.06 -6.79 -23.79
N SER A 240 4.26 -6.27 -24.99
CA SER A 240 3.49 -5.13 -25.51
C SER A 240 1.98 -5.39 -25.60
N GLU A 241 1.56 -6.65 -25.71
CA GLU A 241 0.15 -7.06 -25.78
C GLU A 241 -0.61 -6.77 -24.47
N ASN A 242 0.07 -6.85 -23.33
CA ASN A 242 -0.51 -6.57 -22.01
C ASN A 242 -0.21 -5.14 -21.53
N TYR A 243 0.24 -4.26 -22.43
CA TYR A 243 0.52 -2.87 -22.09
C TYR A 243 -0.79 -2.10 -21.84
N GLY A 244 -0.98 -1.60 -20.61
CA GLY A 244 -2.21 -0.89 -20.21
C GLY A 244 -2.22 0.62 -20.50
N GLY A 245 -1.15 1.19 -21.03
CA GLY A 245 -1.08 2.62 -21.34
C GLY A 245 -1.58 2.97 -22.74
N PHE A 246 -2.00 4.21 -22.93
CA PHE A 246 -2.51 4.72 -24.22
C PHE A 246 -1.41 5.49 -24.95
N VAL A 247 -0.70 4.81 -25.82
CA VAL A 247 0.50 5.35 -26.53
C VAL A 247 0.18 6.59 -27.37
N LYS A 248 -1.01 6.65 -27.97
CA LYS A 248 -1.45 7.73 -28.84
C LYS A 248 -2.00 8.97 -28.13
N LEU A 249 -2.05 8.97 -26.79
CA LEU A 249 -2.45 10.17 -26.07
C LEU A 249 -1.47 11.31 -26.30
N PRO A 250 -1.95 12.53 -26.61
CA PRO A 250 -1.08 13.70 -26.74
C PRO A 250 -0.36 13.98 -25.43
N ILE A 251 0.89 14.50 -25.53
CA ILE A 251 1.72 14.84 -24.35
C ILE A 251 1.05 15.97 -23.56
N ASP A 252 0.53 16.94 -24.27
CA ASP A 252 -0.16 18.08 -23.71
C ASP A 252 -1.67 17.81 -23.67
N ASN A 253 -2.30 18.15 -22.55
CA ASN A 253 -3.75 18.06 -22.45
C ASN A 253 -4.40 19.09 -23.40
N PRO A 254 -5.12 18.65 -24.46
CA PRO A 254 -5.71 19.57 -25.44
C PRO A 254 -6.76 20.51 -24.80
N ILE A 255 -7.40 20.10 -23.71
CA ILE A 255 -8.38 20.91 -22.98
C ILE A 255 -7.69 22.04 -22.19
N LYS A 256 -6.49 21.81 -21.66
CA LYS A 256 -5.73 22.90 -20.99
C LYS A 256 -5.21 23.97 -21.95
N LYS A 257 -4.91 23.62 -23.21
CA LYS A 257 -4.51 24.59 -24.24
C LYS A 257 -5.67 25.46 -24.70
N ASN A 258 -6.90 24.99 -24.55
CA ASN A 258 -8.13 25.75 -24.85
C ASN A 258 -8.77 26.35 -23.60
N SER A 259 -8.04 26.48 -22.48
CA SER A 259 -8.56 27.27 -21.36
C SER A 259 -8.73 28.70 -21.81
N LEU A 260 -9.90 29.23 -21.57
CA LEU A 260 -10.40 30.56 -22.01
C LEU A 260 -9.42 31.73 -21.73
N SER A 261 -8.45 31.56 -20.81
CA SER A 261 -7.41 32.54 -20.56
C SER A 261 -6.43 32.75 -21.71
N ASN A 262 -6.07 31.69 -22.46
CA ASN A 262 -5.19 31.81 -23.62
C ASN A 262 -5.94 32.21 -24.90
N GLY A 263 -7.24 31.93 -24.96
CA GLY A 263 -8.13 32.38 -26.04
C GLY A 263 -8.53 33.86 -25.90
N ALA A 264 -8.77 34.33 -24.67
CA ALA A 264 -9.17 35.72 -24.42
C ALA A 264 -8.03 36.70 -24.67
N GLU A 265 -6.79 36.39 -24.31
CA GLU A 265 -5.64 37.25 -24.60
C GLU A 265 -5.29 37.31 -26.10
N LYS A 266 -5.48 36.26 -26.86
CA LYS A 266 -5.29 36.28 -28.32
C LYS A 266 -6.47 36.92 -29.06
N MET A 267 -7.70 36.85 -28.51
CA MET A 267 -8.85 37.56 -29.11
C MET A 267 -8.88 39.05 -28.83
N GLN A 268 -8.32 39.53 -27.73
CA GLN A 268 -8.26 40.98 -27.44
C GLN A 268 -7.28 41.76 -28.31
N GLY A 269 -6.27 41.11 -28.90
CA GLY A 269 -5.24 41.80 -29.70
C GLY A 269 -5.53 41.97 -31.18
N ASN A 270 -6.28 41.11 -31.82
CA ASN A 270 -6.31 41.08 -33.30
C ASN A 270 -7.68 40.95 -33.98
N THR A 271 -8.73 40.54 -33.30
CA THR A 271 -10.00 40.18 -33.98
C THR A 271 -11.02 41.31 -33.95
N LEU A 272 -11.13 42.05 -32.87
CA LEU A 272 -12.08 43.17 -32.80
C LEU A 272 -11.62 44.36 -33.64
N ALA A 273 -10.33 44.67 -33.65
CA ALA A 273 -9.77 45.78 -34.45
C ALA A 273 -9.84 45.51 -35.95
N ASN A 274 -9.67 44.26 -36.38
CA ASN A 274 -9.75 43.85 -37.79
C ASN A 274 -11.19 43.67 -38.26
N TYR A 275 -12.10 43.26 -37.37
CA TYR A 275 -13.52 43.15 -37.69
C TYR A 275 -14.19 44.53 -37.85
N LEU A 276 -13.82 45.51 -37.03
CA LEU A 276 -14.32 46.89 -37.11
C LEU A 276 -13.71 47.68 -38.26
N LYS A 277 -12.49 47.34 -38.72
CA LYS A 277 -11.88 47.97 -39.92
C LYS A 277 -12.46 47.45 -41.24
N GLY A 278 -13.08 46.26 -41.24
CA GLY A 278 -13.74 45.68 -42.40
C GLY A 278 -15.17 46.20 -42.68
N GLN A 279 -15.80 46.84 -41.71
CA GLN A 279 -17.17 47.36 -41.81
C GLN A 279 -17.24 48.88 -42.17
N LEU A 280 -16.08 49.53 -42.31
CA LEU A 280 -15.98 50.95 -42.61
C LEU A 280 -15.38 51.23 -44.00
N LYS A 281 -15.61 50.33 -44.96
CA LYS A 281 -15.37 50.56 -46.37
C LYS A 281 -16.61 50.29 -47.19
#